data_f30d7e48dfeb6c2a5c1ebfef94e61bdc
#
_entry.id   f30d7e48dfeb6c2a5c1ebfef94e61bdc
#
_cell.length_a   1.000
_cell.length_b   1.000
_cell.length_c   1.000
_cell.angle_alpha   90.00
_cell.angle_beta   90.00
_cell.angle_gamma   90.00
#
_symmetry.space_group_name_H-M   'P 1'
#
loop_
_entity.id
_entity.type
_entity.pdbx_description
1 polymer ?
#
loop_
_entity_poly.entity_id
_entity_poly.type
_entity_poly.pdbx_seq_one_letter_code
_entity_poly.pdbx_strand_id
1 'polypeptide(L)'
;GIGAMERALAETLAYTKERQAFGKPIWSFQNTRFKLAEVQATVLAARAMVDAAMLAHLKGELGVDRAALLKYWVTEQQGKVTDECLQLFGGYGYMAEYPIARLYADARIQRIYGGTTEIMKDLIARRLGT
;
A
#
# COMPACT_ATOMS: atom_id res chain seq x y z
N GLY A 1 -7.03 -2.73 -1.15
CA GLY A 1 -5.65 -2.41 -0.70
C GLY A 1 -4.66 -2.49 -1.84
N ILE A 2 -4.47 -3.68 -2.45
CA ILE A 2 -3.39 -3.87 -3.46
C ILE A 2 -3.59 -2.99 -4.70
N GLY A 3 -4.77 -2.92 -5.29
CA GLY A 3 -5.01 -2.06 -6.46
C GLY A 3 -4.76 -0.57 -6.18
N ALA A 4 -5.04 -0.10 -4.96
CA ALA A 4 -4.72 1.27 -4.54
C ALA A 4 -3.20 1.51 -4.45
N MET A 5 -2.43 0.54 -3.93
CA MET A 5 -0.97 0.63 -3.90
C MET A 5 -0.35 0.64 -5.30
N GLU A 6 -0.82 -0.23 -6.19
CA GLU A 6 -0.38 -0.27 -7.60
C GLU A 6 -0.67 1.05 -8.32
N ARG A 7 -1.86 1.61 -8.09
CA ARG A 7 -2.23 2.92 -8.65
C ARG A 7 -1.35 4.04 -8.09
N ALA A 8 -1.13 4.07 -6.78
CA ALA A 8 -0.26 5.06 -6.14
C ALA A 8 1.16 5.03 -6.71
N LEU A 9 1.73 3.83 -6.87
CA LEU A 9 3.05 3.66 -7.46
C LEU A 9 3.10 4.14 -8.92
N ALA A 10 2.12 3.77 -9.75
CA ALA A 10 2.08 4.16 -11.16
C ALA A 10 1.98 5.68 -11.33
N GLU A 11 1.07 6.34 -10.59
CA GLU A 11 0.91 7.79 -10.57
C GLU A 11 2.20 8.50 -10.12
N THR A 12 2.86 7.97 -9.08
CA THR A 12 4.07 8.57 -8.53
C THR A 12 5.25 8.42 -9.48
N LEU A 13 5.38 7.27 -10.16
CA LEU A 13 6.39 7.07 -11.19
C LEU A 13 6.24 8.06 -12.36
N ALA A 14 5.02 8.27 -12.85
CA ALA A 14 4.73 9.24 -13.90
C ALA A 14 5.08 10.65 -13.44
N TYR A 15 4.54 11.06 -12.30
CA TYR A 15 4.76 12.39 -11.73
C TYR A 15 6.23 12.70 -11.51
N THR A 16 7.01 11.80 -10.92
CA THR A 16 8.42 12.04 -10.60
C THR A 16 9.31 12.19 -11.83
N LYS A 17 8.92 11.57 -12.96
CA LYS A 17 9.62 11.71 -14.24
C LYS A 17 9.35 13.05 -14.92
N GLU A 18 8.16 13.62 -14.72
CA GLU A 18 7.73 14.89 -15.32
C GLU A 18 8.09 16.09 -14.47
N ARG A 19 7.92 16.00 -13.16
CA ARG A 19 8.12 17.11 -12.22
C ARG A 19 9.59 17.51 -12.14
N GLN A 20 9.87 18.77 -12.40
CA GLN A 20 11.21 19.36 -12.31
C GLN A 20 11.43 20.03 -10.94
N ALA A 21 12.61 19.81 -10.36
CA ALA A 21 13.13 20.56 -9.21
C ALA A 21 14.64 20.68 -9.32
N PHE A 22 15.17 21.82 -8.99
CA PHE A 22 16.61 22.12 -9.07
C PHE A 22 17.21 21.81 -10.48
N GLY A 23 16.43 22.15 -11.54
CA GLY A 23 16.87 22.00 -12.92
C GLY A 23 16.85 20.59 -13.51
N LYS A 24 16.24 19.62 -12.83
CA LYS A 24 16.14 18.22 -13.31
C LYS A 24 14.87 17.51 -12.79
N PRO A 25 14.42 16.44 -13.45
CA PRO A 25 13.31 15.63 -12.94
C PRO A 25 13.58 15.12 -11.52
N ILE A 26 12.58 15.13 -10.66
CA ILE A 26 12.76 14.64 -9.27
C ILE A 26 13.09 13.13 -9.22
N TRP A 27 12.75 12.37 -10.25
CA TRP A 27 13.22 11.00 -10.46
C TRP A 27 14.74 10.85 -10.43
N SER A 28 15.49 11.86 -10.88
CA SER A 28 16.96 11.80 -10.93
C SER A 28 17.64 11.86 -9.55
N PHE A 29 16.91 12.23 -8.51
CA PHE A 29 17.44 12.24 -7.15
C PHE A 29 17.49 10.81 -6.57
N GLN A 30 18.59 10.48 -5.94
CA GLN A 30 18.83 9.13 -5.38
C GLN A 30 17.75 8.75 -4.37
N ASN A 31 17.37 9.67 -3.46
CA ASN A 31 16.32 9.42 -2.48
C ASN A 31 15.00 9.04 -3.12
N THR A 32 14.56 9.73 -4.19
CA THR A 32 13.33 9.41 -4.92
C THR A 32 13.37 7.98 -5.47
N ARG A 33 14.49 7.59 -6.08
CA ARG A 33 14.66 6.25 -6.64
C ARG A 33 14.67 5.16 -5.56
N PHE A 34 15.30 5.42 -4.42
CA PHE A 34 15.31 4.48 -3.29
C PHE A 34 13.90 4.27 -2.73
N LYS A 35 13.18 5.36 -2.46
CA LYS A 35 11.78 5.31 -2.01
C LYS A 35 10.88 4.51 -2.96
N LEU A 36 11.00 4.76 -4.25
CA LEU A 36 10.19 4.05 -5.25
C LEU A 36 10.59 2.58 -5.39
N ALA A 37 11.85 2.22 -5.18
CA ALA A 37 12.29 0.83 -5.12
C ALA A 37 11.70 0.09 -3.90
N GLU A 38 11.68 0.72 -2.72
CA GLU A 38 11.05 0.18 -1.50
C GLU A 38 9.54 0.00 -1.69
N VAL A 39 8.87 1.00 -2.26
CA VAL A 39 7.44 0.93 -2.59
C VAL A 39 7.16 -0.20 -3.57
N GLN A 40 7.94 -0.32 -4.65
CA GLN A 40 7.80 -1.41 -5.63
C GLN A 40 7.94 -2.79 -4.99
N ALA A 41 8.94 -2.98 -4.13
CA ALA A 41 9.14 -4.25 -3.42
C ALA A 41 7.94 -4.59 -2.52
N THR A 42 7.41 -3.60 -1.80
CA THR A 42 6.24 -3.76 -0.94
C THR A 42 4.99 -4.12 -1.74
N VAL A 43 4.75 -3.44 -2.87
CA VAL A 43 3.62 -3.70 -3.77
C VAL A 43 3.70 -5.13 -4.34
N LEU A 44 4.89 -5.55 -4.78
CA LEU A 44 5.10 -6.89 -5.33
C LEU A 44 4.83 -7.98 -4.28
N ALA A 45 5.35 -7.80 -3.06
CA ALA A 45 5.11 -8.74 -1.96
C ALA A 45 3.61 -8.81 -1.59
N ALA A 46 2.94 -7.66 -1.50
CA ALA A 46 1.50 -7.60 -1.24
C ALA A 46 0.68 -8.29 -2.34
N ARG A 47 1.04 -8.10 -3.61
CA ARG A 47 0.40 -8.77 -4.74
C ARG A 47 0.52 -10.29 -4.62
N ALA A 48 1.71 -10.81 -4.38
CA ALA A 48 1.94 -12.24 -4.23
C ALA A 48 1.11 -12.83 -3.07
N MET A 49 1.02 -12.13 -1.94
CA MET A 49 0.19 -12.55 -0.80
C MET A 49 -1.30 -12.58 -1.14
N VAL A 50 -1.80 -11.55 -1.81
CA VAL A 50 -3.22 -11.46 -2.20
C VAL A 50 -3.57 -12.56 -3.20
N ASP A 51 -2.74 -12.75 -4.22
CA ASP A 51 -2.99 -13.77 -5.26
C ASP A 51 -2.97 -15.18 -4.67
N ALA A 52 -2.03 -15.49 -3.78
CA ALA A 52 -2.00 -16.76 -3.07
C ALA A 52 -3.24 -16.99 -2.17
N ALA A 53 -3.72 -15.93 -1.50
CA ALA A 53 -4.93 -16.02 -0.68
C ALA A 53 -6.20 -16.17 -1.54
N MET A 54 -6.28 -15.49 -2.69
CA MET A 54 -7.38 -15.64 -3.63
C MET A 54 -7.47 -17.06 -4.20
N LEU A 55 -6.33 -17.66 -4.56
CA LEU A 55 -6.28 -19.07 -5.00
C LEU A 55 -6.76 -20.02 -3.90
N ALA A 56 -6.32 -19.80 -2.65
CA ALA A 56 -6.77 -20.60 -1.52
C ALA A 56 -8.28 -20.41 -1.26
N HIS A 57 -8.79 -19.18 -1.38
CA HIS A 57 -10.22 -18.89 -1.23
C HIS A 57 -11.07 -19.62 -2.27
N LEU A 58 -10.65 -19.59 -3.54
CA LEU A 58 -11.37 -20.28 -4.63
C LEU A 58 -11.43 -21.80 -4.43
N LYS A 59 -10.46 -22.37 -3.71
CA LYS A 59 -10.43 -23.79 -3.34
C LYS A 59 -11.15 -24.11 -2.02
N GLY A 60 -11.67 -23.10 -1.30
CA GLY A 60 -12.24 -23.29 0.03
C GLY A 60 -11.21 -23.55 1.14
N GLU A 61 -9.93 -23.27 0.88
CA GLU A 61 -8.78 -23.57 1.77
C GLU A 61 -8.29 -22.35 2.56
N LEU A 62 -8.91 -21.17 2.39
CA LEU A 62 -8.48 -19.94 3.09
C LEU A 62 -8.98 -19.96 4.53
N GLY A 63 -8.08 -20.19 5.49
CA GLY A 63 -8.37 -20.09 6.92
C GLY A 63 -8.61 -18.66 7.39
N VAL A 64 -9.37 -18.50 8.47
CA VAL A 64 -9.72 -17.20 9.06
C VAL A 64 -8.47 -16.42 9.51
N ASP A 65 -7.51 -17.11 10.10
CA ASP A 65 -6.22 -16.55 10.53
C ASP A 65 -5.42 -15.98 9.35
N ARG A 66 -5.37 -16.73 8.26
CA ARG A 66 -4.69 -16.27 7.04
C ARG A 66 -5.42 -15.09 6.39
N ALA A 67 -6.75 -15.09 6.38
CA ALA A 67 -7.55 -13.96 5.92
C ALA A 67 -7.33 -12.72 6.79
N ALA A 68 -7.29 -12.89 8.13
CA ALA A 68 -7.00 -11.82 9.08
C ALA A 68 -5.58 -11.25 8.90
N LEU A 69 -4.58 -12.11 8.70
CA LEU A 69 -3.20 -11.73 8.44
C LEU A 69 -3.11 -10.87 7.16
N LEU A 70 -3.76 -11.33 6.09
CA LEU A 70 -3.79 -10.60 4.83
C LEU A 70 -4.44 -9.22 4.99
N LYS A 71 -5.62 -9.16 5.63
CA LYS A 71 -6.32 -7.90 5.89
C LYS A 71 -5.46 -6.93 6.70
N TYR A 72 -4.89 -7.39 7.81
CA TYR A 72 -4.01 -6.59 8.65
C TYR A 72 -2.80 -6.07 7.88
N TRP A 73 -2.01 -6.97 7.32
CA TRP A 73 -0.71 -6.60 6.74
C TRP A 73 -0.88 -5.72 5.49
N VAL A 74 -1.76 -6.09 4.56
CA VAL A 74 -1.96 -5.34 3.30
C VAL A 74 -2.49 -3.93 3.56
N THR A 75 -3.40 -3.74 4.53
CA THR A 75 -3.92 -2.40 4.81
C THR A 75 -2.92 -1.51 5.56
N GLU A 76 -2.03 -2.09 6.36
CA GLU A 76 -0.91 -1.36 6.97
C GLU A 76 0.10 -0.94 5.88
N GLN A 77 0.44 -1.84 4.95
CA GLN A 77 1.34 -1.48 3.85
C GLN A 77 0.71 -0.46 2.91
N GLN A 78 -0.60 -0.53 2.65
CA GLN A 78 -1.31 0.47 1.87
C GLN A 78 -1.14 1.87 2.46
N GLY A 79 -1.30 2.01 3.77
CA GLY A 79 -1.09 3.29 4.46
C GLY A 79 0.34 3.82 4.26
N LYS A 80 1.35 2.97 4.44
CA LYS A 80 2.77 3.34 4.26
C LYS A 80 3.08 3.70 2.81
N VAL A 81 2.64 2.89 1.86
CA VAL A 81 2.88 3.12 0.42
C VAL A 81 2.25 4.43 -0.04
N THR A 82 1.00 4.70 0.35
CA THR A 82 0.33 5.95 -0.05
C THR A 82 0.96 7.17 0.61
N ASP A 83 1.46 7.06 1.85
CA ASP A 83 2.19 8.12 2.55
C ASP A 83 3.51 8.46 1.84
N GLU A 84 4.34 7.47 1.56
CA GLU A 84 5.61 7.64 0.84
C GLU A 84 5.41 8.19 -0.58
N CYS A 85 4.38 7.72 -1.29
CA CYS A 85 4.03 8.22 -2.60
C CYS A 85 3.57 9.68 -2.54
N LEU A 86 2.67 10.03 -1.61
CA LEU A 86 2.18 11.39 -1.42
C LEU A 86 3.33 12.36 -1.12
N GLN A 87 4.28 11.96 -0.27
CA GLN A 87 5.44 12.77 0.06
C GLN A 87 6.24 13.18 -1.19
N LEU A 88 6.36 12.29 -2.18
CA LEU A 88 7.06 12.58 -3.43
C LEU A 88 6.34 13.58 -4.34
N PHE A 89 5.04 13.79 -4.16
CA PHE A 89 4.29 14.86 -4.82
C PHE A 89 4.51 16.24 -4.18
N GLY A 90 5.03 16.29 -2.95
CA GLY A 90 5.14 17.54 -2.21
C GLY A 90 3.77 18.18 -1.98
N GLY A 91 3.67 19.51 -2.11
CA GLY A 91 2.40 20.23 -1.91
C GLY A 91 1.26 19.77 -2.79
N TYR A 92 1.53 19.31 -4.01
CA TYR A 92 0.51 18.74 -4.91
C TYR A 92 -0.10 17.45 -4.38
N GLY A 93 0.62 16.69 -3.58
CA GLY A 93 0.09 15.48 -2.92
C GLY A 93 -1.02 15.77 -1.91
N TYR A 94 -1.16 17.00 -1.44
CA TYR A 94 -2.24 17.41 -0.52
C TYR A 94 -3.44 18.06 -1.22
N MET A 95 -3.42 18.17 -2.55
CA MET A 95 -4.48 18.73 -3.35
C MET A 95 -5.46 17.64 -3.81
N ALA A 96 -6.77 17.84 -3.56
CA ALA A 96 -7.81 16.85 -3.86
C ALA A 96 -7.94 16.50 -5.35
N GLU A 97 -7.45 17.35 -6.24
CA GLU A 97 -7.40 17.13 -7.68
C GLU A 97 -6.46 15.99 -8.07
N TYR A 98 -5.41 15.76 -7.28
CA TYR A 98 -4.47 14.68 -7.53
C TYR A 98 -4.97 13.36 -6.95
N PRO A 99 -4.96 12.26 -7.73
CA PRO A 99 -5.44 10.95 -7.26
C PRO A 99 -4.76 10.48 -5.97
N ILE A 100 -3.47 10.80 -5.79
CA ILE A 100 -2.70 10.37 -4.62
C ILE A 100 -3.27 10.92 -3.30
N ALA A 101 -3.81 12.14 -3.28
CA ALA A 101 -4.45 12.73 -2.10
C ALA A 101 -5.66 11.89 -1.64
N ARG A 102 -6.49 11.47 -2.59
CA ARG A 102 -7.66 10.61 -2.32
C ARG A 102 -7.24 9.20 -1.91
N LEU A 103 -6.26 8.61 -2.60
CA LEU A 103 -5.73 7.29 -2.25
C LEU A 103 -5.17 7.25 -0.83
N TYR A 104 -4.49 8.32 -0.40
CA TYR A 104 -3.99 8.47 0.97
C TYR A 104 -5.12 8.55 2.00
N ALA A 105 -6.11 9.42 1.75
CA ALA A 105 -7.25 9.59 2.66
C ALA A 105 -8.05 8.28 2.81
N ASP A 106 -8.35 7.62 1.69
CA ASP A 106 -9.11 6.38 1.66
C ASP A 106 -8.35 5.19 2.27
N ALA A 107 -7.01 5.20 2.23
CA ALA A 107 -6.20 4.17 2.87
C ALA A 107 -6.39 4.13 4.39
N ARG A 108 -6.68 5.26 5.02
CA ARG A 108 -6.75 5.34 6.50
C ARG A 108 -7.88 4.50 7.08
N ILE A 109 -9.05 4.50 6.48
CA ILE A 109 -10.22 3.77 6.98
C ILE A 109 -10.08 2.25 6.83
N GLN A 110 -9.24 1.78 5.89
CA GLN A 110 -9.02 0.37 5.62
C GLN A 110 -8.54 -0.43 6.84
N ARG A 111 -7.83 0.24 7.77
CA ARG A 111 -7.33 -0.36 9.01
C ARG A 111 -8.37 -0.41 10.13
N ILE A 112 -9.56 0.15 9.92
CA ILE A 112 -10.60 0.30 10.95
C ILE A 112 -11.81 -0.58 10.63
N TYR A 113 -12.43 -0.42 9.46
CA TYR A 113 -13.67 -1.12 9.12
C TYR A 113 -13.43 -2.61 8.81
N GLY A 114 -14.50 -3.42 8.89
CA GLY A 114 -14.40 -4.86 8.65
C GLY A 114 -13.51 -5.61 9.66
N GLY A 115 -13.32 -5.03 10.84
CA GLY A 115 -12.40 -5.47 11.88
C GLY A 115 -11.13 -4.64 11.92
N THR A 116 -10.82 -4.03 13.07
CA THR A 116 -9.61 -3.21 13.23
C THR A 116 -8.35 -4.03 13.14
N THR A 117 -7.22 -3.36 12.93
CA THR A 117 -5.88 -3.98 12.97
C THR A 117 -5.67 -4.81 14.24
N GLU A 118 -6.13 -4.32 15.41
CA GLU A 118 -6.01 -4.99 16.69
C GLU A 118 -6.84 -6.28 16.75
N ILE A 119 -8.07 -6.25 16.24
CA ILE A 119 -8.92 -7.44 16.13
C ILE A 119 -8.30 -8.49 15.21
N MET A 120 -7.74 -8.05 14.07
CA MET A 120 -7.06 -8.99 13.16
C MET A 120 -5.84 -9.63 13.82
N LYS A 121 -5.04 -8.86 14.55
CA LYS A 121 -3.88 -9.37 15.30
C LYS A 121 -4.30 -10.37 16.38
N ASP A 122 -5.37 -10.11 17.11
CA ASP A 122 -5.90 -11.04 18.12
C ASP A 122 -6.34 -12.38 17.48
N LEU A 123 -7.05 -12.34 16.35
CA LEU A 123 -7.45 -13.54 15.62
C LEU A 123 -6.23 -14.39 15.17
N ILE A 124 -5.17 -13.73 14.70
CA ILE A 124 -3.93 -14.39 14.31
C ILE A 124 -3.25 -15.03 15.54
N ALA A 125 -3.09 -14.24 16.61
CA ALA A 125 -2.39 -14.68 17.82
C ALA A 125 -3.03 -15.89 18.48
N ARG A 126 -4.35 -15.98 18.52
CA ARG A 126 -5.10 -17.15 19.04
C ARG A 126 -4.75 -18.43 18.29
N ARG A 127 -4.47 -18.36 16.99
CA ARG A 127 -4.08 -19.52 16.18
C ARG A 127 -2.61 -19.90 16.33
N LEU A 128 -1.74 -18.93 16.65
CA LEU A 128 -0.32 -19.20 16.89
C LEU A 128 -0.09 -19.95 18.22
N GLY A 129 -1.01 -19.82 19.17
CA GLY A 129 -0.93 -20.48 20.48
C GLY A 129 -1.60 -21.85 20.57
N THR A 130 -2.16 -22.36 19.48
CA THR A 130 -2.77 -23.69 19.37
C THR A 130 -1.91 -24.60 18.51
#